data_e6e6a905d3b04be8eb0d34ed2001cea3
#
_entry.id   e6e6a905d3b04be8eb0d34ed2001cea3
#
_cell.length_a   1.000
_cell.length_b   1.000
_cell.length_c   1.000
_cell.angle_alpha   90.00
_cell.angle_beta   90.00
_cell.angle_gamma   90.00
#
_symmetry.space_group_name_H-M   'P 1'
#
loop_
_entity.id
_entity.type
_entity.pdbx_description
1 polymer ?
#
loop_
_entity_poly.entity_id
_entity_poly.type
_entity_poly.pdbx_seq_one_letter_code
_entity_poly.pdbx_strand_id
1 'polypeptide(L)'
;AAEVGQKSLRTTARLTQLRMYALSRQGLLAERIFEYPQHYASLGLLNIADTMFYNRLSSQDICAYLGAYCGKNVKSSQQYYQLLFADSLANSQAADYYLCSLLLDKKLTEFHKQLPRYYNLSDSVPGAYDKLPKAYREALLLIGNPDFAQQGKLVVGTDTIAVFQDSAFVARFKQYNEKKIGIFNEVERLNKTHREFGKTYWWYYDYSHLAAGELAPQNGGL
;
A
#
# COMPACT_ATOMS: atom_id res chain seq x y z
N ALA A 1 -6.85 12.39 -14.12
CA ALA A 1 -6.76 10.91 -14.08
C ALA A 1 -6.96 10.37 -12.67
N ALA A 2 -6.32 10.94 -11.64
CA ALA A 2 -6.40 10.42 -10.28
C ALA A 2 -7.85 10.35 -9.74
N GLU A 3 -8.69 11.30 -10.06
CA GLU A 3 -10.06 11.41 -9.52
C GLU A 3 -11.14 10.71 -10.34
N VAL A 4 -10.79 10.16 -11.50
CA VAL A 4 -11.75 9.44 -12.34
C VAL A 4 -12.28 8.21 -11.61
N GLY A 5 -13.60 8.10 -11.47
CA GLY A 5 -14.25 6.98 -10.78
C GLY A 5 -14.00 6.92 -9.26
N GLN A 6 -13.64 8.02 -8.61
CA GLN A 6 -13.37 8.09 -7.16
C GLN A 6 -14.54 7.60 -6.30
N LYS A 7 -15.77 7.81 -6.76
CA LYS A 7 -16.99 7.38 -6.07
C LYS A 7 -17.40 5.94 -6.39
N SER A 8 -16.75 5.29 -7.36
CA SER A 8 -17.04 3.91 -7.74
C SER A 8 -16.20 2.94 -6.93
N LEU A 9 -16.85 1.97 -6.30
CA LEU A 9 -16.17 0.84 -5.66
C LEU A 9 -15.60 -0.14 -6.69
N ARG A 10 -16.06 -0.07 -7.94
CA ARG A 10 -15.57 -0.89 -9.04
C ARG A 10 -14.41 -0.17 -9.73
N THR A 11 -13.32 -0.86 -9.92
CA THR A 11 -12.16 -0.38 -10.67
C THR A 11 -11.60 -1.51 -11.53
N THR A 12 -10.89 -1.18 -12.60
CA THR A 12 -10.14 -2.15 -13.39
C THR A 12 -8.65 -2.03 -13.04
N ALA A 13 -7.88 -3.09 -13.27
CA ALA A 13 -6.44 -3.07 -13.05
C ALA A 13 -5.80 -1.88 -13.78
N ARG A 14 -6.25 -1.63 -15.01
CA ARG A 14 -5.76 -0.52 -15.84
C ARG A 14 -6.06 0.86 -15.28
N LEU A 15 -7.29 1.08 -14.80
CA LEU A 15 -7.65 2.34 -14.16
C LEU A 15 -6.86 2.54 -12.87
N THR A 16 -6.63 1.47 -12.12
CA THR A 16 -5.81 1.50 -10.92
C THR A 16 -4.37 1.90 -11.26
N GLN A 17 -3.74 1.29 -12.26
CA GLN A 17 -2.39 1.65 -12.71
C GLN A 17 -2.28 3.12 -13.15
N LEU A 18 -3.22 3.59 -13.98
CA LEU A 18 -3.26 4.99 -14.41
C LEU A 18 -3.37 5.95 -13.23
N ARG A 19 -4.20 5.62 -12.26
CA ARG A 19 -4.38 6.42 -11.04
C ARG A 19 -3.12 6.44 -10.19
N MET A 20 -2.52 5.29 -9.95
CA MET A 20 -1.29 5.18 -9.16
C MET A 20 -0.13 5.92 -9.83
N TYR A 21 0.00 5.79 -11.15
CA TYR A 21 0.96 6.57 -11.93
C TYR A 21 0.72 8.09 -11.80
N ALA A 22 -0.53 8.55 -11.91
CA ALA A 22 -0.85 9.97 -11.75
C ALA A 22 -0.56 10.49 -10.34
N LEU A 23 -0.84 9.70 -9.29
CA LEU A 23 -0.50 10.04 -7.90
C LEU A 23 1.01 10.12 -7.70
N SER A 24 1.76 9.18 -8.26
CA SER A 24 3.23 9.20 -8.19
C SER A 24 3.83 10.43 -8.87
N ARG A 25 3.29 10.82 -10.05
CA ARG A 25 3.71 12.05 -10.74
C ARG A 25 3.45 13.32 -9.93
N GLN A 26 2.54 13.27 -8.97
CA GLN A 26 2.21 14.36 -8.05
C GLN A 26 2.99 14.25 -6.72
N GLY A 27 3.78 13.20 -6.50
CA GLY A 27 4.43 12.92 -5.21
C GLY A 27 3.45 12.51 -4.11
N LEU A 28 2.26 12.04 -4.47
CA LEU A 28 1.17 11.72 -3.55
C LEU A 28 0.84 10.23 -3.47
N LEU A 29 1.66 9.35 -4.08
CA LEU A 29 1.37 7.92 -4.14
C LEU A 29 1.20 7.34 -2.74
N ALA A 30 2.22 7.40 -1.91
CA ALA A 30 2.22 6.84 -0.57
C ALA A 30 1.29 7.59 0.41
N GLU A 31 0.93 8.82 0.10
CA GLU A 31 -0.02 9.59 0.90
C GLU A 31 -1.47 9.15 0.64
N ARG A 32 -1.84 8.86 -0.62
CA ARG A 32 -3.23 8.71 -1.04
C ARG A 32 -3.61 7.36 -1.62
N ILE A 33 -2.69 6.39 -1.67
CA ILE A 33 -2.91 5.09 -2.33
C ILE A 33 -4.15 4.35 -1.80
N PHE A 34 -4.41 4.40 -0.47
CA PHE A 34 -5.55 3.72 0.17
C PHE A 34 -6.84 4.57 0.20
N GLU A 35 -6.85 5.76 -0.38
CA GLU A 35 -8.08 6.52 -0.61
C GLU A 35 -8.93 5.93 -1.74
N TYR A 36 -8.35 5.03 -2.53
CA TYR A 36 -8.98 4.41 -3.69
C TYR A 36 -9.06 2.89 -3.51
N PRO A 37 -10.07 2.22 -4.10
CA PRO A 37 -10.18 0.77 -4.04
C PRO A 37 -8.94 0.07 -4.60
N GLN A 38 -8.39 -0.89 -3.85
CA GLN A 38 -7.20 -1.66 -4.20
C GLN A 38 -7.55 -3.15 -4.29
N HIS A 39 -8.00 -3.60 -5.47
CA HIS A 39 -8.43 -4.99 -5.71
C HIS A 39 -7.37 -5.87 -6.37
N TYR A 40 -6.26 -5.29 -6.80
CA TYR A 40 -5.26 -5.97 -7.62
C TYR A 40 -3.89 -6.12 -6.93
N ALA A 41 -3.83 -5.82 -5.63
CA ALA A 41 -2.57 -5.82 -4.87
C ALA A 41 -1.47 -5.05 -5.63
N SER A 42 -0.21 -5.51 -5.59
CA SER A 42 0.90 -4.85 -6.29
C SER A 42 0.76 -4.82 -7.82
N LEU A 43 -0.04 -5.71 -8.41
CA LEU A 43 -0.35 -5.66 -9.85
C LEU A 43 -1.12 -4.40 -10.25
N GLY A 44 -1.82 -3.76 -9.31
CA GLY A 44 -2.45 -2.46 -9.52
C GLY A 44 -1.46 -1.30 -9.66
N LEU A 45 -0.21 -1.47 -9.24
CA LEU A 45 0.88 -0.50 -9.45
C LEU A 45 1.61 -0.77 -10.76
N LEU A 46 2.10 -1.98 -10.92
CA LEU A 46 2.92 -2.39 -12.05
C LEU A 46 2.69 -3.87 -12.36
N ASN A 47 2.11 -4.14 -13.52
CA ASN A 47 1.94 -5.49 -14.04
C ASN A 47 2.91 -5.72 -15.21
N ILE A 48 4.06 -6.29 -14.96
CA ILE A 48 5.09 -6.55 -15.97
C ILE A 48 4.64 -7.57 -17.02
N ALA A 49 3.76 -8.50 -16.64
CA ALA A 49 3.22 -9.50 -17.55
C ALA A 49 2.21 -8.93 -18.56
N ASP A 50 1.70 -7.72 -18.32
CA ASP A 50 0.77 -7.05 -19.22
C ASP A 50 1.51 -6.50 -20.44
N THR A 51 1.47 -7.27 -21.52
CA THR A 51 2.03 -6.89 -22.83
C THR A 51 1.04 -6.17 -23.75
N MET A 52 -0.18 -5.95 -23.27
CA MET A 52 -1.23 -5.32 -24.06
C MET A 52 -1.02 -3.82 -24.23
N PHE A 53 -0.66 -3.44 -25.41
CA PHE A 53 -0.48 -2.04 -25.84
C PHE A 53 -1.83 -1.36 -26.11
N TYR A 54 -2.68 -1.24 -25.11
CA TYR A 54 -3.92 -0.45 -25.25
C TYR A 54 -3.76 0.93 -24.62
N ASN A 55 -3.54 1.94 -25.47
CA ASN A 55 -3.71 3.36 -25.20
C ASN A 55 -2.91 4.00 -24.04
N ARG A 56 -1.82 4.63 -24.35
CA ARG A 56 -1.18 5.77 -23.66
C ARG A 56 -0.35 5.52 -22.41
N LEU A 57 -0.42 4.41 -21.70
CA LEU A 57 0.49 4.05 -20.62
C LEU A 57 0.69 2.54 -20.60
N SER A 58 1.85 2.07 -20.96
CA SER A 58 2.27 0.67 -20.87
C SER A 58 3.04 0.43 -19.56
N SER A 59 3.25 -0.85 -19.21
CA SER A 59 4.16 -1.19 -18.11
C SER A 59 5.60 -0.75 -18.42
N GLN A 60 6.00 -0.71 -19.68
CA GLN A 60 7.29 -0.18 -20.11
C GLN A 60 7.43 1.32 -19.82
N ASP A 61 6.36 2.11 -20.02
CA ASP A 61 6.38 3.54 -19.70
C ASP A 61 6.53 3.78 -18.20
N ILE A 62 5.86 2.94 -17.37
CA ILE A 62 6.02 3.00 -15.92
C ILE A 62 7.46 2.63 -15.54
N CYS A 63 8.03 1.55 -16.09
CA CYS A 63 9.41 1.17 -15.83
C CYS A 63 10.40 2.29 -16.24
N ALA A 64 10.22 2.87 -17.42
CA ALA A 64 11.05 3.99 -17.88
C ALA A 64 10.92 5.21 -16.95
N TYR A 65 9.71 5.50 -16.47
CA TYR A 65 9.46 6.54 -15.48
C TYR A 65 10.18 6.28 -14.15
N LEU A 66 10.33 5.02 -13.73
CA LEU A 66 10.99 4.63 -12.49
C LEU A 66 12.53 4.59 -12.59
N GLY A 67 13.10 4.70 -13.79
CA GLY A 67 14.53 4.85 -14.02
C GLY A 67 15.17 3.85 -15.00
N ALA A 68 14.50 2.76 -15.32
CA ALA A 68 15.01 1.79 -16.29
C ALA A 68 13.88 1.00 -16.96
N TYR A 69 14.14 0.52 -18.18
CA TYR A 69 13.18 -0.33 -18.88
C TYR A 69 13.02 -1.70 -18.21
N CYS A 70 11.82 -2.27 -18.27
CA CYS A 70 11.60 -3.64 -17.86
C CYS A 70 12.37 -4.59 -18.79
N GLY A 71 13.33 -5.32 -18.25
CA GLY A 71 14.09 -6.32 -19.01
C GLY A 71 13.22 -7.52 -19.40
N LYS A 72 13.55 -8.17 -20.54
CA LYS A 72 12.80 -9.35 -21.03
C LYS A 72 12.75 -10.53 -20.05
N ASN A 73 13.70 -10.59 -19.11
CA ASN A 73 13.83 -11.68 -18.13
C ASN A 73 13.19 -11.37 -16.78
N VAL A 74 12.54 -10.23 -16.63
CA VAL A 74 11.88 -9.83 -15.40
C VAL A 74 10.50 -10.46 -15.35
N LYS A 75 10.24 -11.32 -14.35
CA LYS A 75 9.00 -12.11 -14.23
C LYS A 75 7.98 -11.48 -13.28
N SER A 76 8.42 -10.58 -12.39
CA SER A 76 7.55 -9.94 -11.40
C SER A 76 7.97 -8.50 -11.11
N SER A 77 7.03 -7.69 -10.66
CA SER A 77 7.31 -6.32 -10.23
C SER A 77 8.33 -6.28 -9.09
N GLN A 78 8.30 -7.24 -8.16
CA GLN A 78 9.30 -7.31 -7.08
C GLN A 78 10.70 -7.56 -7.58
N GLN A 79 10.87 -8.52 -8.51
CA GLN A 79 12.15 -8.77 -9.16
C GLN A 79 12.64 -7.52 -9.90
N TYR A 80 11.74 -6.80 -10.57
CA TYR A 80 12.07 -5.53 -11.23
C TYR A 80 12.64 -4.52 -10.24
N TYR A 81 11.96 -4.28 -9.11
CA TYR A 81 12.45 -3.33 -8.10
C TYR A 81 13.80 -3.75 -7.53
N GLN A 82 14.00 -5.05 -7.23
CA GLN A 82 15.27 -5.55 -6.71
C GLN A 82 16.43 -5.25 -7.68
N LEU A 83 16.24 -5.51 -8.97
CA LEU A 83 17.25 -5.21 -9.99
C LEU A 83 17.47 -3.71 -10.13
N LEU A 84 16.40 -2.92 -10.17
CA LEU A 84 16.46 -1.47 -10.30
C LEU A 84 17.29 -0.82 -9.19
N PHE A 85 17.14 -1.30 -7.95
CA PHE A 85 17.91 -0.81 -6.81
C PHE A 85 19.31 -1.37 -6.73
N ALA A 86 19.53 -2.63 -7.15
CA ALA A 86 20.86 -3.23 -7.21
C ALA A 86 21.77 -2.47 -8.20
N ASP A 87 21.22 -2.08 -9.33
CA ASP A 87 21.95 -1.38 -10.38
C ASP A 87 22.03 0.14 -10.18
N SER A 88 21.52 0.65 -9.06
CA SER A 88 21.47 2.10 -8.73
C SER A 88 20.77 2.96 -9.77
N LEU A 89 19.84 2.39 -10.52
CA LEU A 89 19.08 3.06 -11.58
C LEU A 89 17.79 3.70 -11.07
N ALA A 90 17.36 3.33 -9.87
CA ALA A 90 16.13 3.78 -9.26
C ALA A 90 16.14 5.30 -9.00
N ASN A 91 15.06 5.97 -9.39
CA ASN A 91 14.82 7.33 -8.98
C ASN A 91 14.00 7.38 -7.66
N SER A 92 13.73 8.58 -7.13
CA SER A 92 12.99 8.74 -5.87
C SER A 92 11.57 8.16 -5.91
N GLN A 93 10.92 8.18 -7.08
CA GLN A 93 9.57 7.63 -7.27
C GLN A 93 9.56 6.09 -7.22
N ALA A 94 10.67 5.46 -7.60
CA ALA A 94 10.82 4.01 -7.54
C ALA A 94 10.77 3.49 -6.10
N ALA A 95 11.30 4.25 -5.15
CA ALA A 95 11.24 3.90 -3.73
C ALA A 95 9.78 3.81 -3.25
N ASP A 96 8.94 4.81 -3.56
CA ASP A 96 7.53 4.79 -3.19
C ASP A 96 6.75 3.68 -3.90
N TYR A 97 7.03 3.43 -5.17
CA TYR A 97 6.44 2.30 -5.89
C TYR A 97 6.77 0.97 -5.22
N TYR A 98 8.04 0.76 -4.86
CA TYR A 98 8.48 -0.46 -4.20
C TYR A 98 7.85 -0.62 -2.82
N LEU A 99 7.94 0.40 -1.96
CA LEU A 99 7.38 0.36 -0.61
C LEU A 99 5.85 0.19 -0.64
N CYS A 100 5.14 0.90 -1.52
CA CYS A 100 3.70 0.71 -1.70
C CYS A 100 3.36 -0.69 -2.23
N SER A 101 4.20 -1.29 -3.10
CA SER A 101 3.97 -2.67 -3.54
C SER A 101 4.04 -3.67 -2.40
N LEU A 102 4.97 -3.48 -1.46
CA LEU A 102 5.09 -4.31 -0.26
C LEU A 102 3.86 -4.17 0.65
N LEU A 103 3.34 -2.95 0.81
CA LEU A 103 2.11 -2.71 1.58
C LEU A 103 0.89 -3.35 0.92
N LEU A 104 0.74 -3.23 -0.39
CA LEU A 104 -0.36 -3.84 -1.13
C LEU A 104 -0.33 -5.37 -1.06
N ASP A 105 0.85 -5.97 -1.06
CA ASP A 105 1.04 -7.41 -0.88
C ASP A 105 1.07 -7.84 0.60
N LYS A 106 0.80 -6.92 1.54
CA LYS A 106 0.81 -7.14 3.00
C LYS A 106 2.15 -7.68 3.54
N LYS A 107 3.26 -7.36 2.88
CA LYS A 107 4.62 -7.78 3.26
C LYS A 107 5.24 -6.82 4.27
N LEU A 108 4.62 -6.70 5.44
CA LEU A 108 5.00 -5.73 6.47
C LEU A 108 6.44 -5.90 6.99
N THR A 109 6.91 -7.14 7.11
CA THR A 109 8.30 -7.43 7.54
C THR A 109 9.31 -6.82 6.57
N GLU A 110 9.09 -7.07 5.29
CA GLU A 110 9.99 -6.57 4.26
C GLU A 110 9.87 -5.04 4.12
N PHE A 111 8.66 -4.50 4.20
CA PHE A 111 8.42 -3.07 4.23
C PHE A 111 9.21 -2.39 5.36
N HIS A 112 9.11 -2.90 6.60
CA HIS A 112 9.81 -2.35 7.76
C HIS A 112 11.33 -2.38 7.57
N LYS A 113 11.87 -3.47 7.02
CA LYS A 113 13.30 -3.64 6.74
C LYS A 113 13.80 -2.69 5.65
N GLN A 114 12.96 -2.39 4.65
CA GLN A 114 13.35 -1.57 3.51
C GLN A 114 13.15 -0.07 3.74
N LEU A 115 12.17 0.33 4.54
CA LEU A 115 11.80 1.72 4.77
C LEU A 115 12.99 2.63 5.17
N PRO A 116 13.89 2.24 6.12
CA PRO A 116 15.01 3.08 6.54
C PRO A 116 16.06 3.32 5.45
N ARG A 117 16.03 2.56 4.35
CA ARG A 117 16.95 2.76 3.23
C ARG A 117 16.60 3.98 2.38
N TYR A 118 15.34 4.39 2.41
CA TYR A 118 14.80 5.45 1.57
C TYR A 118 14.35 6.67 2.35
N TYR A 119 14.06 6.48 3.63
CA TYR A 119 13.60 7.53 4.53
C TYR A 119 14.52 7.62 5.75
N ASN A 120 14.96 8.83 6.07
CA ASN A 120 15.78 9.05 7.25
C ASN A 120 14.91 9.02 8.51
N LEU A 121 14.99 7.90 9.24
CA LEU A 121 14.26 7.64 10.47
C LEU A 121 15.17 7.73 11.71
N SER A 122 16.24 8.52 11.63
CA SER A 122 17.14 8.72 12.76
C SER A 122 16.41 9.37 13.93
N ASP A 123 16.59 8.83 15.12
CA ASP A 123 16.09 9.38 16.39
C ASP A 123 16.61 10.81 16.64
N SER A 124 17.69 11.19 15.96
CA SER A 124 18.25 12.56 16.00
C SER A 124 17.34 13.61 15.33
N VAL A 125 16.32 13.19 14.56
CA VAL A 125 15.40 14.09 13.87
C VAL A 125 14.04 14.04 14.57
N PRO A 126 13.69 15.03 15.39
CA PRO A 126 12.39 15.06 16.06
C PRO A 126 11.24 14.99 15.06
N GLY A 127 10.30 14.09 15.31
CA GLY A 127 9.12 13.89 14.44
C GLY A 127 9.45 13.34 13.06
N ALA A 128 10.57 12.63 12.87
CA ALA A 128 10.91 11.99 11.59
C ALA A 128 9.80 11.06 11.12
N TYR A 129 9.21 10.29 12.03
CA TYR A 129 8.13 9.37 11.74
C TYR A 129 6.82 10.08 11.36
N ASP A 130 6.53 11.24 11.94
CA ASP A 130 5.33 12.03 11.64
C ASP A 130 5.37 12.67 10.24
N LYS A 131 6.57 12.82 9.68
CA LYS A 131 6.78 13.35 8.32
C LYS A 131 6.67 12.28 7.23
N LEU A 132 6.59 11.02 7.60
CA LEU A 132 6.38 9.94 6.65
C LEU A 132 5.01 10.08 5.98
N PRO A 133 4.87 9.63 4.72
CA PRO A 133 3.58 9.50 4.06
C PRO A 133 2.58 8.70 4.90
N LYS A 134 1.30 9.04 4.79
CA LYS A 134 0.22 8.46 5.59
C LYS A 134 0.22 6.94 5.61
N ALA A 135 0.34 6.30 4.44
CA ALA A 135 0.32 4.84 4.34
C ALA A 135 1.46 4.18 5.14
N TYR A 136 2.63 4.81 5.19
CA TYR A 136 3.79 4.28 5.91
C TYR A 136 3.63 4.43 7.42
N ARG A 137 3.12 5.57 7.87
CA ARG A 137 2.78 5.78 9.29
C ARG A 137 1.74 4.76 9.76
N GLU A 138 0.71 4.54 8.95
CA GLU A 138 -0.35 3.58 9.24
C GLU A 138 0.19 2.14 9.31
N ALA A 139 1.10 1.77 8.42
CA ALA A 139 1.75 0.46 8.43
C ALA A 139 2.64 0.26 9.67
N LEU A 140 3.38 1.28 10.06
CA LEU A 140 4.24 1.22 11.26
C LEU A 140 3.42 1.04 12.54
N LEU A 141 2.25 1.69 12.66
CA LEU A 141 1.37 1.48 13.81
C LEU A 141 0.81 0.05 13.87
N LEU A 142 0.53 -0.58 12.72
CA LEU A 142 0.16 -2.00 12.69
C LEU A 142 1.29 -2.88 13.20
N ILE A 143 2.52 -2.65 12.75
CA ILE A 143 3.70 -3.42 13.14
C ILE A 143 3.96 -3.30 14.64
N GLY A 144 3.80 -2.12 15.22
CA GLY A 144 3.99 -1.86 16.65
C GLY A 144 2.82 -2.28 17.54
N ASN A 145 1.73 -2.82 17.00
CA ASN A 145 0.57 -3.22 17.79
C ASN A 145 0.80 -4.57 18.47
N PRO A 146 0.69 -4.68 19.82
CA PRO A 146 0.83 -5.94 20.55
C PRO A 146 -0.12 -7.04 20.11
N ASP A 147 -1.37 -6.69 19.74
CA ASP A 147 -2.36 -7.65 19.27
C ASP A 147 -1.95 -8.30 17.94
N PHE A 148 -1.17 -7.61 17.15
CA PHE A 148 -0.60 -8.09 15.91
C PHE A 148 0.49 -9.15 16.16
N ALA A 149 1.25 -8.97 17.23
CA ALA A 149 2.24 -9.91 17.72
C ALA A 149 1.60 -11.23 18.19
N GLN A 150 0.49 -11.16 18.93
CA GLN A 150 -0.23 -12.33 19.43
C GLN A 150 -0.83 -13.20 18.32
N GLN A 151 -1.07 -12.64 17.13
CA GLN A 151 -1.56 -13.39 15.97
C GLN A 151 -0.45 -14.10 15.18
N GLY A 152 0.78 -14.17 15.72
CA GLY A 152 1.94 -14.75 15.02
C GLY A 152 2.41 -13.93 13.82
N LYS A 153 1.88 -12.72 13.67
CA LYS A 153 2.25 -11.77 12.64
C LYS A 153 3.26 -10.81 13.26
N LEU A 154 4.44 -10.83 12.77
CA LEU A 154 5.62 -10.02 13.08
C LEU A 154 5.61 -9.19 14.38
N VAL A 155 6.54 -9.50 15.27
CA VAL A 155 6.89 -8.67 16.42
C VAL A 155 8.04 -7.76 16.02
N VAL A 156 7.75 -6.53 15.70
CA VAL A 156 8.71 -5.44 15.82
C VAL A 156 8.26 -4.67 17.06
N GLY A 157 9.12 -4.56 18.06
CA GLY A 157 8.81 -4.18 19.42
C GLY A 157 7.78 -3.04 19.57
N THR A 158 7.13 -3.02 20.70
CA THR A 158 6.13 -2.04 21.14
C THR A 158 6.60 -0.57 21.07
N ASP A 159 7.87 -0.35 20.85
CA ASP A 159 8.53 0.96 20.84
C ASP A 159 8.16 1.82 19.64
N THR A 160 7.65 1.23 18.55
CA THR A 160 7.29 1.99 17.33
C THR A 160 6.12 2.95 17.57
N ILE A 161 5.21 2.66 18.51
CA ILE A 161 4.12 3.57 18.87
C ILE A 161 4.64 4.80 19.61
N ALA A 162 5.70 4.62 20.42
CA ALA A 162 6.29 5.70 21.22
C ALA A 162 7.03 6.75 20.39
N VAL A 163 7.41 6.43 19.14
CA VAL A 163 8.14 7.36 18.26
C VAL A 163 7.24 8.37 17.53
N PHE A 164 5.93 8.14 17.48
CA PHE A 164 4.99 9.11 16.91
C PHE A 164 4.64 10.20 17.90
N GLN A 165 4.89 11.46 17.53
CA GLN A 165 4.55 12.64 18.32
C GLN A 165 3.09 13.09 18.06
N ASP A 166 2.51 12.75 16.90
CA ASP A 166 1.11 13.03 16.56
C ASP A 166 0.17 12.15 17.39
N SER A 167 -0.21 12.65 18.56
CA SER A 167 -1.12 11.95 19.48
C SER A 167 -2.52 11.73 18.87
N ALA A 168 -2.99 12.61 17.99
CA ALA A 168 -4.29 12.46 17.34
C ALA A 168 -4.26 11.30 16.35
N PHE A 169 -3.17 11.11 15.64
CA PHE A 169 -2.97 9.99 14.73
C PHE A 169 -2.96 8.64 15.50
N VAL A 170 -2.22 8.58 16.60
CA VAL A 170 -2.19 7.38 17.48
C VAL A 170 -3.56 7.12 18.09
N ALA A 171 -4.26 8.16 18.57
CA ALA A 171 -5.61 8.02 19.11
C ALA A 171 -6.60 7.47 18.06
N ARG A 172 -6.49 7.91 16.81
CA ARG A 172 -7.32 7.40 15.71
C ARG A 172 -7.12 5.90 15.46
N PHE A 173 -5.88 5.42 15.56
CA PHE A 173 -5.59 3.98 15.46
C PHE A 173 -6.20 3.19 16.63
N LYS A 174 -6.13 3.71 17.85
CA LYS A 174 -6.79 3.11 19.02
C LYS A 174 -8.30 3.01 18.81
N GLN A 175 -8.94 4.09 18.34
CA GLN A 175 -10.37 4.09 18.00
C GLN A 175 -10.73 3.02 16.94
N TYR A 176 -9.86 2.84 15.92
CA TYR A 176 -10.04 1.77 14.93
C TYR A 176 -10.07 0.39 15.58
N ASN A 177 -9.15 0.10 16.50
CA ASN A 177 -9.11 -1.18 17.21
C ASN A 177 -10.28 -1.34 18.16
N GLU A 178 -10.65 -0.31 18.92
CA GLU A 178 -11.79 -0.31 19.83
C GLU A 178 -13.11 -0.62 19.11
N LYS A 179 -13.32 -0.10 17.91
CA LYS A 179 -14.51 -0.39 17.11
C LYS A 179 -14.66 -1.85 16.69
N LYS A 180 -13.61 -2.63 16.73
CA LYS A 180 -13.61 -4.07 16.41
C LYS A 180 -13.93 -4.94 17.63
N ILE A 181 -13.79 -4.41 18.84
CA ILE A 181 -13.98 -5.15 20.10
C ILE A 181 -15.43 -5.60 20.21
N GLY A 182 -15.62 -6.87 20.62
CA GLY A 182 -16.93 -7.47 20.83
C GLY A 182 -17.69 -7.87 19.57
N ILE A 183 -17.11 -7.67 18.38
CA ILE A 183 -17.71 -8.08 17.12
C ILE A 183 -16.96 -9.32 16.61
N PHE A 184 -17.60 -10.47 16.63
CA PHE A 184 -16.99 -11.73 16.18
C PHE A 184 -17.09 -11.94 14.67
N ASN A 185 -18.16 -11.41 14.05
CA ASN A 185 -18.38 -11.52 12.61
C ASN A 185 -17.49 -10.54 11.83
N GLU A 186 -16.70 -11.06 10.90
CA GLU A 186 -15.73 -10.27 10.13
C GLU A 186 -16.40 -9.29 9.16
N VAL A 187 -17.49 -9.69 8.51
CA VAL A 187 -18.28 -8.82 7.61
C VAL A 187 -18.93 -7.66 8.39
N GLU A 188 -19.40 -7.93 9.61
CA GLU A 188 -19.96 -6.88 10.47
C GLU A 188 -18.86 -5.87 10.89
N ARG A 189 -17.66 -6.36 11.26
CA ARG A 189 -16.49 -5.49 11.53
C ARG A 189 -16.12 -4.64 10.33
N LEU A 190 -16.06 -5.24 9.15
CA LEU A 190 -15.82 -4.55 7.89
C LEU A 190 -16.79 -3.40 7.69
N ASN A 191 -18.09 -3.67 7.76
CA ASN A 191 -19.13 -2.66 7.54
C ASN A 191 -19.10 -1.54 8.60
N LYS A 192 -18.89 -1.88 9.87
CA LYS A 192 -18.85 -0.91 10.97
C LYS A 192 -17.64 0.03 10.89
N THR A 193 -16.50 -0.47 10.38
CA THR A 193 -15.26 0.31 10.29
C THR A 193 -15.08 1.01 8.97
N HIS A 194 -15.72 0.55 7.88
CA HIS A 194 -15.52 1.05 6.52
C HIS A 194 -15.76 2.56 6.38
N ARG A 195 -16.86 3.06 6.96
CA ARG A 195 -17.25 4.49 6.79
C ARG A 195 -16.16 5.45 7.25
N GLU A 196 -15.47 5.14 8.35
CA GLU A 196 -14.48 6.03 8.96
C GLU A 196 -13.05 5.69 8.61
N PHE A 197 -12.75 4.39 8.42
CA PHE A 197 -11.41 3.87 8.25
C PHE A 197 -11.15 3.20 6.90
N GLY A 198 -12.15 3.11 6.03
CA GLY A 198 -12.04 2.46 4.71
C GLY A 198 -11.00 3.07 3.78
N LYS A 199 -10.49 4.27 4.11
CA LYS A 199 -9.41 4.96 3.38
C LYS A 199 -8.07 4.91 4.12
N THR A 200 -7.87 3.89 4.94
CA THR A 200 -6.64 3.67 5.69
C THR A 200 -6.00 2.35 5.30
N TYR A 201 -4.68 2.25 5.49
CA TYR A 201 -3.97 0.98 5.33
C TYR A 201 -4.45 -0.06 6.33
N TRP A 202 -4.84 0.33 7.54
CA TRP A 202 -5.36 -0.57 8.58
C TRP A 202 -6.57 -1.36 8.08
N TRP A 203 -7.54 -0.64 7.49
CA TRP A 203 -8.74 -1.26 6.94
C TRP A 203 -8.41 -2.15 5.73
N TYR A 204 -7.57 -1.68 4.82
CA TYR A 204 -7.09 -2.48 3.69
C TYR A 204 -6.41 -3.76 4.16
N TYR A 205 -5.53 -3.66 5.16
CA TYR A 205 -4.81 -4.81 5.68
C TYR A 205 -5.74 -5.88 6.24
N ASP A 206 -6.73 -5.46 7.03
CA ASP A 206 -7.68 -6.38 7.67
C ASP A 206 -8.67 -6.98 6.66
N TYR A 207 -9.22 -6.20 5.72
CA TYR A 207 -10.44 -6.58 4.99
C TYR A 207 -10.31 -6.65 3.47
N SER A 208 -9.16 -6.37 2.86
CA SER A 208 -9.03 -6.39 1.39
C SER A 208 -9.35 -7.76 0.76
N HIS A 209 -9.17 -8.86 1.48
CA HIS A 209 -9.50 -10.21 1.01
C HIS A 209 -11.02 -10.43 0.88
N LEU A 210 -11.82 -9.82 1.74
CA LEU A 210 -13.29 -9.88 1.67
C LEU A 210 -13.81 -9.01 0.53
N ALA A 211 -13.30 -7.77 0.43
CA ALA A 211 -13.70 -6.84 -0.62
C ALA A 211 -13.38 -7.38 -2.03
N ALA A 212 -12.30 -8.13 -2.19
CA ALA A 212 -11.94 -8.77 -3.45
C ALA A 212 -12.90 -9.92 -3.83
N GLY A 213 -13.42 -10.67 -2.83
CA GLY A 213 -14.35 -11.79 -3.06
C GLY A 213 -15.72 -11.36 -3.55
N GLU A 214 -16.24 -10.22 -3.10
CA GLU A 214 -17.53 -9.68 -3.54
C GLU A 214 -17.49 -9.02 -4.93
N LEU A 215 -16.31 -8.65 -5.40
CA LEU A 215 -16.10 -7.92 -6.66
C LEU A 215 -15.44 -8.76 -7.76
N ALA A 216 -15.04 -9.99 -7.45
CA ALA A 216 -14.61 -10.92 -8.48
C ALA A 216 -15.77 -11.13 -9.47
N PRO A 217 -15.59 -10.97 -10.80
CA PRO A 217 -16.61 -11.31 -11.75
C PRO A 217 -16.96 -12.78 -11.52
N GLN A 218 -18.23 -13.05 -11.18
CA GLN A 218 -18.73 -14.39 -11.26
C GLN A 218 -18.53 -14.79 -12.73
N ASN A 219 -17.57 -15.66 -12.99
CA ASN A 219 -17.45 -16.31 -14.28
C ASN A 219 -18.74 -17.09 -14.45
N GLY A 220 -19.74 -16.41 -15.00
CA GLY A 220 -20.93 -17.03 -15.52
C GLY A 220 -20.47 -18.01 -16.58
N GLY A 221 -20.59 -19.29 -16.28
CA GLY A 221 -20.45 -20.33 -17.29
C GLY A 221 -21.39 -20.08 -18.43
N LEU A 222 -20.87 -20.16 -19.63
CA LEU A 222 -21.47 -20.71 -20.83
C LEU A 222 -20.33 -21.25 -21.67
#